data_4b79d0e613f457230ee4cd93429b8c27
#
_entry.id   4b79d0e613f457230ee4cd93429b8c27
#
_cell.length_a   1.000
_cell.length_b   1.000
_cell.length_c   1.000
_cell.angle_alpha   90.00
_cell.angle_beta   90.00
_cell.angle_gamma   90.00
#
_symmetry.space_group_name_H-M   'P 1'
#
loop_
_entity.id
_entity.type
_entity.pdbx_description
1 polymer ?
#
loop_
_entity_poly.entity_id
_entity_poly.type
_entity_poly.pdbx_seq_one_letter_code
_entity_poly.pdbx_strand_id
1 'polypeptide(L)'
;HVPGAVSPMIACGRTIKKLHPGAVTIFVGPCIAKKAEAREKDLQGAIDYVLTFEEMQDIFDALRIKPESMRDRKREHSSKAGRIYARTGGVSQAVQSTLEKLAPEKSMKIKTRQADGVPACKEMIDSLLEGRGGANFFEGMGCVGGCVGGPKRVINQELGRKTVDAYGEKARFETPLENPYVLELLKRLGFDTVEELLSDQELFTRSF
;
A
#
# COMPACT_ATOMS: atom_id res chain seq x y z
N HIS A 1 14.50 -12.24 6.62
CA HIS A 1 14.45 -10.79 6.88
C HIS A 1 13.22 -10.13 6.19
N VAL A 2 12.03 -10.73 6.35
CA VAL A 2 10.77 -10.11 5.98
C VAL A 2 10.41 -9.11 7.09
N PRO A 3 10.14 -7.83 6.78
CA PRO A 3 9.72 -6.88 7.81
C PRO A 3 8.38 -7.32 8.40
N GLY A 4 8.23 -7.23 9.72
CA GLY A 4 6.99 -7.55 10.42
C GLY A 4 5.86 -6.53 10.22
N ALA A 5 5.89 -5.75 9.15
CA ALA A 5 4.85 -4.76 8.84
C ALA A 5 3.64 -5.42 8.17
N VAL A 6 2.44 -5.03 8.58
CA VAL A 6 1.20 -5.43 7.91
C VAL A 6 1.05 -4.70 6.56
N SER A 7 0.22 -5.24 5.67
CA SER A 7 -0.09 -4.55 4.42
C SER A 7 -0.86 -3.24 4.64
N PRO A 8 -0.82 -2.29 3.69
CA PRO A 8 -1.59 -1.04 3.80
C PRO A 8 -3.10 -1.25 4.01
N MET A 9 -3.66 -2.32 3.45
CA MET A 9 -5.05 -2.69 3.67
C MET A 9 -5.32 -2.96 5.15
N ILE A 10 -4.51 -3.80 5.78
CA ILE A 10 -4.66 -4.18 7.19
C ILE A 10 -4.35 -3.00 8.11
N ALA A 11 -3.29 -2.24 7.82
CA ALA A 11 -2.95 -1.04 8.58
C ALA A 11 -4.12 -0.04 8.61
N CYS A 12 -4.71 0.23 7.44
CA CYS A 12 -5.86 1.13 7.33
C CYS A 12 -7.09 0.57 8.08
N GLY A 13 -7.38 -0.72 7.92
CA GLY A 13 -8.50 -1.37 8.59
C GLY A 13 -8.38 -1.32 10.12
N ARG A 14 -7.22 -1.70 10.67
CA ARG A 14 -6.95 -1.61 12.12
C ARG A 14 -7.06 -0.17 12.63
N THR A 15 -6.54 0.80 11.87
CA THR A 15 -6.68 2.23 12.18
C THR A 15 -8.14 2.66 12.27
N ILE A 16 -8.96 2.29 11.28
CA ILE A 16 -10.38 2.63 11.26
C ILE A 16 -11.09 1.97 12.45
N LYS A 17 -10.86 0.68 12.71
CA LYS A 17 -11.47 -0.04 13.83
C LYS A 17 -11.08 0.54 15.19
N LYS A 18 -9.81 0.98 15.35
CA LYS A 18 -9.37 1.63 16.59
C LYS A 18 -10.06 2.97 16.82
N LEU A 19 -10.22 3.78 15.78
CA LEU A 19 -10.88 5.09 15.87
C LEU A 19 -12.41 5.01 15.88
N HIS A 20 -12.96 3.98 15.27
CA HIS A 20 -14.40 3.75 15.08
C HIS A 20 -14.74 2.27 15.28
N PRO A 21 -14.81 1.76 16.53
CA PRO A 21 -14.98 0.32 16.79
C PRO A 21 -16.21 -0.32 16.15
N GLY A 22 -17.26 0.45 15.89
CA GLY A 22 -18.48 -0.02 15.21
C GLY A 22 -18.46 0.09 13.68
N ALA A 23 -17.35 0.55 13.08
CA ALA A 23 -17.28 0.70 11.63
C ALA A 23 -17.22 -0.63 10.90
N VAL A 24 -17.93 -0.74 9.79
CA VAL A 24 -17.74 -1.81 8.80
C VAL A 24 -16.67 -1.38 7.81
N THR A 25 -15.62 -2.17 7.66
CA THR A 25 -14.49 -1.89 6.78
C THR A 25 -14.57 -2.70 5.50
N ILE A 26 -14.55 -2.02 4.36
CA ILE A 26 -14.59 -2.64 3.04
C ILE A 26 -13.34 -2.19 2.26
N PHE A 27 -12.53 -3.16 1.85
CA PHE A 27 -11.41 -2.91 0.93
C PHE A 27 -11.87 -3.13 -0.51
N VAL A 28 -11.55 -2.20 -1.39
CA VAL A 28 -11.81 -2.31 -2.83
C VAL A 28 -10.49 -2.24 -3.58
N GLY A 29 -10.21 -3.24 -4.42
CA GLY A 29 -8.94 -3.28 -5.15
C GLY A 29 -8.87 -4.40 -6.20
N PRO A 30 -7.84 -4.42 -7.06
CA PRO A 30 -7.74 -5.39 -8.17
C PRO A 30 -7.20 -6.77 -7.73
N CYS A 31 -7.05 -7.02 -6.43
CA CYS A 31 -6.27 -8.14 -5.89
C CYS A 31 -7.15 -9.21 -5.28
N ILE A 32 -7.02 -10.46 -5.77
CA ILE A 32 -7.72 -11.64 -5.18
C ILE A 32 -7.06 -12.07 -3.88
N ALA A 33 -5.73 -11.99 -3.77
CA ALA A 33 -4.99 -12.40 -2.57
C ALA A 33 -5.42 -11.62 -1.31
N LYS A 34 -5.93 -10.41 -1.46
CA LYS A 34 -6.47 -9.61 -0.35
C LYS A 34 -7.71 -10.25 0.30
N LYS A 35 -8.47 -11.08 -0.44
CA LYS A 35 -9.57 -11.87 0.14
C LYS A 35 -9.06 -12.97 1.08
N ALA A 36 -7.92 -13.58 0.74
CA ALA A 36 -7.27 -14.56 1.61
C ALA A 36 -6.61 -13.87 2.82
N GLU A 37 -5.84 -12.80 2.57
CA GLU A 37 -5.16 -12.06 3.63
C GLU A 37 -6.12 -11.58 4.73
N ALA A 38 -7.30 -11.07 4.38
CA ALA A 38 -8.29 -10.61 5.35
C ALA A 38 -8.84 -11.75 6.25
N ARG A 39 -8.63 -13.03 5.86
CA ARG A 39 -9.06 -14.21 6.60
C ARG A 39 -7.95 -14.86 7.44
N GLU A 40 -6.71 -14.37 7.31
CA GLU A 40 -5.61 -14.87 8.14
C GLU A 40 -5.90 -14.61 9.62
N LYS A 41 -5.61 -15.61 10.47
CA LYS A 41 -6.02 -15.61 11.89
C LYS A 41 -5.49 -14.39 12.65
N ASP A 42 -4.25 -13.99 12.38
CA ASP A 42 -3.59 -12.85 13.02
C ASP A 42 -4.06 -11.47 12.48
N LEU A 43 -4.84 -11.47 11.40
CA LEU A 43 -5.34 -10.26 10.71
C LEU A 43 -6.87 -10.11 10.78
N GLN A 44 -7.55 -11.11 11.34
CA GLN A 44 -9.02 -11.08 11.46
C GLN A 44 -9.52 -9.86 12.21
N GLY A 45 -10.67 -9.32 11.77
CA GLY A 45 -11.29 -8.14 12.36
C GLY A 45 -10.75 -6.81 11.84
N ALA A 46 -9.65 -6.79 11.08
CA ALA A 46 -9.16 -5.56 10.46
C ALA A 46 -10.04 -5.12 9.27
N ILE A 47 -10.43 -6.08 8.43
CA ILE A 47 -11.26 -5.86 7.24
C ILE A 47 -12.44 -6.83 7.25
N ASP A 48 -13.65 -6.29 7.15
CA ASP A 48 -14.88 -7.12 7.13
C ASP A 48 -15.14 -7.69 5.75
N TYR A 49 -14.95 -6.91 4.68
CA TYR A 49 -15.21 -7.33 3.31
C TYR A 49 -14.09 -6.88 2.36
N VAL A 50 -13.81 -7.73 1.38
CA VAL A 50 -12.89 -7.41 0.28
C VAL A 50 -13.65 -7.57 -1.03
N LEU A 51 -13.78 -6.47 -1.78
CA LEU A 51 -14.35 -6.43 -3.12
C LEU A 51 -13.25 -6.19 -4.15
N THR A 52 -13.36 -6.86 -5.27
CA THR A 52 -12.51 -6.56 -6.44
C THR A 52 -13.06 -5.36 -7.22
N PHE A 53 -12.25 -4.79 -8.11
CA PHE A 53 -12.73 -3.72 -8.99
C PHE A 53 -13.82 -4.22 -9.93
N GLU A 54 -13.74 -5.47 -10.42
CA GLU A 54 -14.82 -6.06 -11.22
C GLU A 54 -16.12 -6.17 -10.42
N GLU A 55 -16.08 -6.73 -9.19
CA GLU A 55 -17.24 -6.82 -8.32
C GLU A 55 -17.84 -5.44 -7.99
N MET A 56 -16.99 -4.43 -7.83
CA MET A 56 -17.46 -3.06 -7.61
C MET A 56 -18.10 -2.47 -8.88
N GLN A 57 -17.55 -2.77 -10.06
CA GLN A 57 -18.14 -2.38 -11.34
C GLN A 57 -19.52 -3.03 -11.53
N ASP A 58 -19.65 -4.32 -11.23
CA ASP A 58 -20.95 -5.02 -11.30
C ASP A 58 -22.01 -4.35 -10.40
N ILE A 59 -21.61 -3.89 -9.19
CA ILE A 59 -22.49 -3.14 -8.29
C ILE A 59 -22.91 -1.80 -8.93
N PHE A 60 -21.97 -1.06 -9.52
CA PHE A 60 -22.27 0.22 -10.18
C PHE A 60 -23.22 0.02 -11.36
N ASP A 61 -22.99 -1.02 -12.17
CA ASP A 61 -23.83 -1.33 -13.33
C ASP A 61 -25.25 -1.72 -12.90
N ALA A 62 -25.38 -2.60 -11.88
CA ALA A 62 -26.66 -3.00 -11.33
C ALA A 62 -27.48 -1.82 -10.77
N LEU A 63 -26.81 -0.88 -10.14
CA LEU A 63 -27.41 0.34 -9.57
C LEU A 63 -27.49 1.49 -10.57
N ARG A 64 -26.99 1.32 -11.81
CA ARG A 64 -26.89 2.37 -12.84
C ARG A 64 -26.12 3.60 -12.37
N ILE A 65 -25.10 3.39 -11.52
CA ILE A 65 -24.19 4.43 -11.06
C ILE A 65 -23.13 4.64 -12.14
N LYS A 66 -22.96 5.88 -12.57
CA LYS A 66 -21.92 6.30 -13.55
C LYS A 66 -20.88 7.15 -12.83
N PRO A 67 -19.76 6.57 -12.38
CA PRO A 67 -18.73 7.31 -11.62
C PRO A 67 -18.19 8.52 -12.40
N GLU A 68 -18.05 8.40 -13.73
CA GLU A 68 -17.57 9.45 -14.62
C GLU A 68 -18.46 10.69 -14.66
N SER A 69 -19.73 10.56 -14.29
CA SER A 69 -20.71 11.67 -14.24
C SER A 69 -20.76 12.37 -12.87
N MET A 70 -20.06 11.82 -11.88
CA MET A 70 -20.07 12.36 -10.53
C MET A 70 -19.10 13.53 -10.40
N ARG A 71 -19.41 14.48 -9.52
CA ARG A 71 -18.53 15.60 -9.23
C ARG A 71 -17.29 15.12 -8.45
N ASP A 72 -16.12 15.49 -8.94
CA ASP A 72 -14.87 15.29 -8.19
C ASP A 72 -14.92 16.03 -6.85
N ARG A 73 -14.58 15.32 -5.78
CA ARG A 73 -14.27 15.92 -4.49
C ARG A 73 -12.77 15.94 -4.31
N LYS A 74 -12.18 17.11 -4.32
CA LYS A 74 -10.77 17.28 -3.99
C LYS A 74 -10.52 16.90 -2.52
N ARG A 75 -10.01 15.71 -2.28
CA ARG A 75 -9.49 15.26 -0.99
C ARG A 75 -8.02 14.92 -1.17
N GLU A 76 -7.16 15.85 -0.82
CA GLU A 76 -5.71 15.71 -0.97
C GLU A 76 -5.07 15.23 0.34
N HIS A 77 -5.53 14.07 0.85
CA HIS A 77 -5.07 13.52 2.13
C HIS A 77 -3.93 12.52 1.98
N SER A 78 -3.49 12.19 0.76
CA SER A 78 -2.43 11.22 0.50
C SER A 78 -1.19 11.88 -0.08
N SER A 79 -0.01 11.43 0.37
CA SER A 79 1.28 11.84 -0.21
C SER A 79 1.55 11.14 -1.54
N LYS A 80 2.50 11.67 -2.33
CA LYS A 80 2.99 11.03 -3.56
C LYS A 80 3.47 9.62 -3.28
N ALA A 81 4.29 9.42 -2.25
CA ALA A 81 4.77 8.12 -1.81
C ALA A 81 3.62 7.12 -1.59
N GLY A 82 2.52 7.53 -0.96
CA GLY A 82 1.33 6.68 -0.79
C GLY A 82 0.58 6.40 -2.09
N ARG A 83 0.47 7.39 -2.99
CA ARG A 83 -0.27 7.24 -4.26
C ARG A 83 0.39 6.28 -5.23
N ILE A 84 1.73 6.32 -5.35
CA ILE A 84 2.48 5.47 -6.28
C ILE A 84 2.70 4.04 -5.77
N TYR A 85 2.31 3.74 -4.55
CA TYR A 85 2.53 2.44 -3.89
C TYR A 85 1.94 1.25 -4.65
N ALA A 86 0.92 1.48 -5.47
CA ALA A 86 0.20 0.44 -6.20
C ALA A 86 0.91 -0.08 -7.46
N ARG A 87 2.04 0.49 -7.87
CA ARG A 87 2.80 0.03 -9.03
C ARG A 87 4.17 -0.50 -8.64
N THR A 88 4.75 -1.38 -9.46
CA THR A 88 6.11 -1.89 -9.27
C THR A 88 7.12 -0.76 -9.14
N GLY A 89 8.00 -0.83 -8.16
CA GLY A 89 8.96 0.22 -7.78
C GLY A 89 8.35 1.33 -6.91
N GLY A 90 7.03 1.32 -6.69
CA GLY A 90 6.35 2.32 -5.89
C GLY A 90 6.67 2.22 -4.40
N VAL A 91 6.76 0.99 -3.88
CA VAL A 91 7.14 0.74 -2.48
C VAL A 91 8.59 1.16 -2.24
N SER A 92 9.51 0.74 -3.11
CA SER A 92 10.93 1.11 -3.04
C SER A 92 11.12 2.62 -3.04
N GLN A 93 10.43 3.32 -3.95
CA GLN A 93 10.48 4.77 -4.05
C GLN A 93 9.88 5.45 -2.81
N ALA A 94 8.76 4.95 -2.30
CA ALA A 94 8.13 5.47 -1.09
C ALA A 94 9.03 5.30 0.15
N VAL A 95 9.67 4.14 0.29
CA VAL A 95 10.63 3.88 1.39
C VAL A 95 11.84 4.80 1.26
N GLN A 96 12.42 4.91 0.07
CA GLN A 96 13.60 5.74 -0.15
C GLN A 96 13.30 7.21 0.15
N SER A 97 12.26 7.80 -0.44
CA SER A 97 11.90 9.20 -0.23
C SER A 97 11.53 9.52 1.22
N THR A 98 10.89 8.59 1.92
CA THR A 98 10.58 8.75 3.34
C THR A 98 11.85 8.69 4.19
N LEU A 99 12.76 7.75 3.89
CA LEU A 99 14.01 7.60 4.60
C LEU A 99 14.98 8.77 4.38
N GLU A 100 14.97 9.37 3.19
CA GLU A 100 15.74 10.59 2.88
C GLU A 100 15.37 11.75 3.81
N LYS A 101 14.13 11.82 4.26
CA LYS A 101 13.68 12.84 5.22
C LYS A 101 13.87 12.43 6.68
N LEU A 102 13.64 11.15 6.99
CA LEU A 102 13.68 10.65 8.35
C LEU A 102 15.10 10.39 8.84
N ALA A 103 15.95 9.82 7.99
CA ALA A 103 17.33 9.42 8.31
C ALA A 103 18.21 9.47 7.04
N PRO A 104 18.63 10.67 6.60
CA PRO A 104 19.37 10.85 5.34
C PRO A 104 20.63 9.99 5.22
N GLU A 105 21.34 9.79 6.33
CA GLU A 105 22.56 8.96 6.41
C GLU A 105 22.26 7.46 6.13
N LYS A 106 21.04 7.00 6.40
CA LYS A 106 20.60 5.63 6.09
C LYS A 106 20.11 5.54 4.66
N SER A 107 19.44 6.58 4.15
CA SER A 107 18.95 6.64 2.78
C SER A 107 20.06 6.48 1.74
N MET A 108 21.20 7.13 1.94
CA MET A 108 22.36 7.02 1.05
C MET A 108 22.90 5.57 0.92
N LYS A 109 22.59 4.70 1.86
CA LYS A 109 23.02 3.29 1.88
C LYS A 109 22.01 2.34 1.25
N ILE A 110 20.80 2.82 0.97
CA ILE A 110 19.76 1.97 0.42
C ILE A 110 20.03 1.68 -1.06
N LYS A 111 20.04 0.38 -1.39
CA LYS A 111 20.10 -0.11 -2.76
C LYS A 111 18.88 -0.98 -2.99
N THR A 112 17.99 -0.54 -3.88
CA THR A 112 16.72 -1.23 -4.12
C THR A 112 16.81 -2.16 -5.32
N ARG A 113 16.11 -3.30 -5.25
CA ARG A 113 15.86 -4.20 -6.39
C ARG A 113 14.38 -4.56 -6.39
N GLN A 114 13.76 -4.51 -7.55
CA GLN A 114 12.33 -4.79 -7.72
C GLN A 114 12.13 -5.97 -8.66
N ALA A 115 11.09 -6.75 -8.38
CA ALA A 115 10.60 -7.79 -9.27
C ALA A 115 9.08 -7.79 -9.27
N ASP A 116 8.47 -8.12 -10.41
CA ASP A 116 7.04 -8.30 -10.51
C ASP A 116 6.66 -9.56 -11.31
N GLY A 117 5.51 -10.12 -10.97
CA GLY A 117 5.15 -11.47 -11.37
C GLY A 117 5.87 -12.54 -10.55
N VAL A 118 5.17 -13.65 -10.30
CA VAL A 118 5.68 -14.74 -9.45
C VAL A 118 7.02 -15.30 -9.91
N PRO A 119 7.26 -15.55 -11.23
CA PRO A 119 8.54 -16.06 -11.69
C PRO A 119 9.72 -15.15 -11.39
N ALA A 120 9.60 -13.85 -11.70
CA ALA A 120 10.67 -12.87 -11.46
C ALA A 120 10.92 -12.64 -9.96
N CYS A 121 9.87 -12.65 -9.14
CA CYS A 121 10.01 -12.58 -7.68
C CYS A 121 10.76 -13.79 -7.14
N LYS A 122 10.47 -15.00 -7.64
CA LYS A 122 11.16 -16.21 -7.24
C LYS A 122 12.64 -16.16 -7.61
N GLU A 123 12.97 -15.79 -8.86
CA GLU A 123 14.34 -15.60 -9.32
C GLU A 123 15.11 -14.57 -8.46
N MET A 124 14.45 -13.46 -8.08
CA MET A 124 15.04 -12.46 -7.21
C MET A 124 15.36 -13.03 -5.81
N ILE A 125 14.46 -13.85 -5.25
CA ILE A 125 14.67 -14.51 -3.95
C ILE A 125 15.80 -15.54 -4.04
N ASP A 126 15.82 -16.38 -5.07
CA ASP A 126 16.87 -17.37 -5.28
C ASP A 126 18.24 -16.68 -5.39
N SER A 127 18.32 -15.59 -6.15
CA SER A 127 19.50 -14.74 -6.28
C SER A 127 19.98 -14.16 -4.93
N LEU A 128 19.03 -13.77 -4.08
CA LEU A 128 19.32 -13.27 -2.73
C LEU A 128 19.88 -14.37 -1.83
N LEU A 129 19.28 -15.56 -1.85
CA LEU A 129 19.72 -16.73 -1.06
C LEU A 129 21.12 -17.18 -1.43
N GLU A 130 21.51 -17.02 -2.70
CA GLU A 130 22.84 -17.34 -3.22
C GLU A 130 23.87 -16.20 -2.97
N GLY A 131 23.51 -15.15 -2.25
CA GLY A 131 24.39 -14.01 -1.97
C GLY A 131 24.63 -13.08 -3.16
N ARG A 132 23.91 -13.23 -4.25
CA ARG A 132 24.01 -12.43 -5.49
C ARG A 132 22.97 -11.30 -5.57
N GLY A 133 22.34 -10.94 -4.45
CA GLY A 133 21.25 -9.98 -4.40
C GLY A 133 21.60 -8.59 -4.93
N GLY A 134 22.80 -8.10 -4.64
CA GLY A 134 23.30 -6.79 -5.10
C GLY A 134 22.58 -5.57 -4.53
N ALA A 135 21.59 -5.77 -3.67
CA ALA A 135 20.75 -4.77 -3.04
C ALA A 135 20.55 -5.10 -1.55
N ASN A 136 19.98 -4.17 -0.80
CA ASN A 136 19.64 -4.37 0.62
C ASN A 136 18.17 -4.06 0.92
N PHE A 137 17.40 -3.67 -0.10
CA PHE A 137 15.96 -3.58 -0.06
C PHE A 137 15.35 -4.22 -1.31
N PHE A 138 14.49 -5.21 -1.11
CA PHE A 138 13.88 -6.00 -2.19
C PHE A 138 12.37 -5.79 -2.18
N GLU A 139 11.82 -5.36 -3.30
CA GLU A 139 10.40 -5.24 -3.53
C GLU A 139 9.92 -6.35 -4.46
N GLY A 140 9.02 -7.21 -3.98
CA GLY A 140 8.37 -8.24 -4.80
C GLY A 140 6.87 -7.96 -4.95
N MET A 141 6.40 -7.85 -6.18
CA MET A 141 4.98 -7.73 -6.51
C MET A 141 4.51 -9.01 -7.20
N GLY A 142 3.50 -9.70 -6.64
CA GLY A 142 2.98 -10.95 -7.21
C GLY A 142 2.35 -10.80 -8.60
N CYS A 143 1.91 -9.60 -8.98
CA CYS A 143 1.36 -9.29 -10.30
C CYS A 143 2.36 -8.47 -11.11
N VAL A 144 2.45 -8.74 -12.42
CA VAL A 144 3.25 -7.92 -13.36
C VAL A 144 2.73 -6.49 -13.35
N GLY A 145 3.62 -5.52 -13.16
CA GLY A 145 3.29 -4.10 -13.02
C GLY A 145 2.86 -3.68 -11.61
N GLY A 146 2.81 -4.60 -10.64
CA GLY A 146 2.31 -4.37 -9.29
C GLY A 146 0.78 -4.49 -9.19
N CYS A 147 0.17 -3.84 -8.21
CA CYS A 147 -1.28 -3.92 -7.98
C CYS A 147 -2.10 -3.41 -9.17
N VAL A 148 -1.61 -2.43 -9.93
CA VAL A 148 -2.27 -1.95 -11.17
C VAL A 148 -2.39 -3.03 -12.24
N GLY A 149 -1.55 -4.08 -12.18
CA GLY A 149 -1.61 -5.26 -13.03
C GLY A 149 -2.43 -6.41 -12.44
N GLY A 150 -3.12 -6.19 -11.32
CA GLY A 150 -3.89 -7.21 -10.62
C GLY A 150 -4.92 -7.91 -11.50
N PRO A 151 -5.28 -9.18 -11.18
CA PRO A 151 -6.10 -10.02 -12.05
C PRO A 151 -7.55 -9.51 -12.20
N LYS A 152 -8.00 -8.67 -11.28
CA LYS A 152 -9.36 -8.11 -11.24
C LYS A 152 -9.38 -6.59 -11.48
N ARG A 153 -8.43 -6.10 -12.30
CA ARG A 153 -8.42 -4.73 -12.80
C ARG A 153 -9.48 -4.53 -13.88
N VAL A 154 -10.01 -3.32 -14.00
CA VAL A 154 -11.00 -2.94 -15.02
C VAL A 154 -10.43 -2.10 -16.15
N ILE A 155 -9.13 -1.77 -16.10
CA ILE A 155 -8.41 -1.05 -17.15
C ILE A 155 -7.11 -1.76 -17.51
N ASN A 156 -6.53 -1.41 -18.66
CA ASN A 156 -5.22 -1.93 -19.05
C ASN A 156 -4.13 -1.53 -18.03
N GLN A 157 -3.19 -2.44 -17.75
CA GLN A 157 -2.12 -2.26 -16.78
C GLN A 157 -1.26 -1.01 -17.05
N GLU A 158 -0.88 -0.77 -18.32
CA GLU A 158 -0.05 0.37 -18.68
C GLU A 158 -0.78 1.70 -18.44
N LEU A 159 -2.08 1.74 -18.79
CA LEU A 159 -2.94 2.89 -18.49
C LEU A 159 -3.07 3.08 -16.98
N GLY A 160 -3.27 2.00 -16.23
CA GLY A 160 -3.32 2.01 -14.77
C GLY A 160 -2.06 2.61 -14.15
N ARG A 161 -0.87 2.20 -14.62
CA ARG A 161 0.41 2.74 -14.18
C ARG A 161 0.52 4.23 -14.48
N LYS A 162 0.26 4.66 -15.72
CA LYS A 162 0.30 6.07 -16.12
C LYS A 162 -0.66 6.93 -15.27
N THR A 163 -1.85 6.40 -14.98
CA THR A 163 -2.85 7.09 -14.16
C THR A 163 -2.38 7.24 -12.70
N VAL A 164 -1.80 6.18 -12.13
CA VAL A 164 -1.25 6.20 -10.76
C VAL A 164 -0.08 7.16 -10.66
N ASP A 165 0.86 7.16 -11.63
CA ASP A 165 1.97 8.09 -11.65
C ASP A 165 1.48 9.55 -11.79
N ALA A 166 0.56 9.83 -12.72
CA ALA A 166 -0.04 11.15 -12.87
C ALA A 166 -0.83 11.62 -11.63
N TYR A 167 -1.47 10.67 -10.92
CA TYR A 167 -2.11 10.96 -9.63
C TYR A 167 -1.08 11.24 -8.54
N GLY A 168 0.05 10.52 -8.56
CA GLY A 168 1.19 10.78 -7.67
C GLY A 168 1.73 12.20 -7.85
N GLU A 169 1.97 12.63 -9.09
CA GLU A 169 2.48 13.98 -9.39
C GLU A 169 1.55 15.13 -8.95
N LYS A 170 0.26 14.87 -8.80
CA LYS A 170 -0.71 15.83 -8.27
C LYS A 170 -0.74 15.90 -6.74
N ALA A 171 0.06 15.12 -6.04
CA ALA A 171 0.08 15.15 -4.58
C ALA A 171 0.68 16.45 -4.07
N ARG A 172 0.07 16.99 -3.03
CA ARG A 172 0.58 18.19 -2.33
C ARG A 172 1.83 17.88 -1.48
N PHE A 173 1.93 16.66 -0.98
CA PHE A 173 3.00 16.21 -0.09
C PHE A 173 3.77 15.07 -0.74
N GLU A 174 5.09 15.10 -0.67
CA GLU A 174 5.94 14.03 -1.21
C GLU A 174 5.88 12.76 -0.35
N THR A 175 5.97 12.93 0.97
CA THR A 175 6.03 11.82 1.92
C THR A 175 4.97 11.93 3.03
N PRO A 176 4.68 10.85 3.76
CA PRO A 176 3.80 10.90 4.92
C PRO A 176 4.30 11.81 6.04
N LEU A 177 5.63 12.01 6.17
CA LEU A 177 6.23 12.78 7.28
C LEU A 177 5.87 14.27 7.26
N GLU A 178 5.62 14.83 6.09
CA GLU A 178 5.22 16.24 5.92
C GLU A 178 3.71 16.43 5.73
N ASN A 179 2.96 15.33 5.78
CA ASN A 179 1.53 15.34 5.56
C ASN A 179 0.78 15.57 6.88
N PRO A 180 0.18 16.76 7.11
CA PRO A 180 -0.47 17.07 8.37
C PRO A 180 -1.65 16.15 8.69
N TYR A 181 -2.32 15.60 7.69
CA TYR A 181 -3.42 14.64 7.89
C TYR A 181 -2.91 13.32 8.47
N VAL A 182 -1.71 12.88 8.06
CA VAL A 182 -1.08 11.67 8.62
C VAL A 182 -0.62 11.94 10.05
N LEU A 183 0.02 13.08 10.30
CA LEU A 183 0.49 13.44 11.63
C LEU A 183 -0.67 13.58 12.63
N GLU A 184 -1.78 14.21 12.22
CA GLU A 184 -2.99 14.29 13.03
C GLU A 184 -3.60 12.90 13.29
N LEU A 185 -3.63 12.04 12.26
CA LEU A 185 -4.10 10.66 12.39
C LEU A 185 -3.29 9.88 13.42
N LEU A 186 -1.96 9.97 13.38
CA LEU A 186 -1.06 9.31 14.32
C LEU A 186 -1.33 9.77 15.76
N LYS A 187 -1.49 11.07 15.99
CA LYS A 187 -1.86 11.62 17.32
C LYS A 187 -3.18 11.06 17.81
N ARG A 188 -4.20 10.98 16.95
CA ARG A 188 -5.49 10.38 17.31
C ARG A 188 -5.38 8.88 17.64
N LEU A 189 -4.39 8.20 17.11
CA LEU A 189 -4.08 6.79 17.42
C LEU A 189 -3.26 6.63 18.70
N GLY A 190 -2.79 7.74 19.28
CA GLY A 190 -1.99 7.76 20.51
C GLY A 190 -0.48 7.75 20.27
N PHE A 191 -0.01 8.10 19.07
CA PHE A 191 1.41 8.24 18.74
C PHE A 191 1.78 9.72 18.66
N ASP A 192 2.57 10.21 19.59
CA ASP A 192 3.06 11.59 19.59
C ASP A 192 4.34 11.75 18.78
N THR A 193 5.11 10.67 18.62
CA THR A 193 6.39 10.66 17.90
C THR A 193 6.45 9.52 16.88
N VAL A 194 7.39 9.65 15.92
CA VAL A 194 7.67 8.58 14.94
C VAL A 194 8.29 7.36 15.63
N GLU A 195 9.10 7.60 16.67
CA GLU A 195 9.74 6.55 17.46
C GLU A 195 8.71 5.67 18.18
N GLU A 196 7.64 6.27 18.71
CA GLU A 196 6.52 5.53 19.30
C GLU A 196 5.80 4.68 18.27
N LEU A 197 5.53 5.23 17.07
CA LEU A 197 4.95 4.48 15.96
C LEU A 197 5.85 3.30 15.55
N LEU A 198 7.15 3.51 15.43
CA LEU A 198 8.11 2.46 15.03
C LEU A 198 8.30 1.39 16.12
N SER A 199 7.95 1.71 17.37
CA SER A 199 8.00 0.78 18.51
C SER A 199 6.70 0.02 18.70
N ASP A 200 5.63 0.37 17.96
CA ASP A 200 4.34 -0.31 18.03
C ASP A 200 4.44 -1.76 17.56
N GLN A 201 3.94 -2.69 18.37
CA GLN A 201 3.96 -4.12 18.10
C GLN A 201 2.57 -4.72 17.80
N GLU A 202 1.54 -3.89 17.78
CA GLU A 202 0.16 -4.35 17.67
C GLU A 202 -0.55 -3.84 16.40
N LEU A 203 -0.55 -2.53 16.20
CA LEU A 203 -1.39 -1.89 15.19
C LEU A 203 -0.88 -2.11 13.77
N PHE A 204 0.44 -1.94 13.58
CA PHE A 204 1.08 -1.95 12.26
C PHE A 204 2.01 -3.13 12.01
N THR A 205 2.06 -4.08 12.95
CA THR A 205 2.97 -5.22 12.88
C THR A 205 2.23 -6.56 12.82
N ARG A 206 2.94 -7.58 12.36
CA ARG A 206 2.54 -9.00 12.42
C ARG A 206 3.77 -9.89 12.61
N SER A 207 3.55 -11.07 13.18
CA SER A 207 4.54 -12.15 13.23
C SER A 207 4.33 -13.14 12.09
N PHE A 208 5.42 -13.61 11.47
CA PHE A 208 5.40 -14.65 10.42
C PHE A 208 5.91 -15.97 10.99
#